data_973e609fc2bb55aec1ef9600631181ed
#
_entry.id   973e609fc2bb55aec1ef9600631181ed
#
_cell.length_a   1.000
_cell.length_b   1.000
_cell.length_c   1.000
_cell.angle_alpha   90.00
_cell.angle_beta   90.00
_cell.angle_gamma   90.00
#
_symmetry.space_group_name_H-M   'P 1'
#
loop_
_entity.id
_entity.type
_entity.pdbx_description
1 polymer ?
#
loop_
_entity_poly.entity_id
_entity_poly.type
_entity_poly.pdbx_seq_one_letter_code
_entity_poly.pdbx_strand_id
1 'polypeptide(L)'
;MSEMLATSSAKSIEEIRSFISRQKETYRTPYEAQPKDRPRQCVFGGTANSTDFLPLDRAGNRRFLPVMVHPDRAEVHILEDEAASRLYLSQLWAEAMTLYKTGDYSMKFSPAVQKQLKTVQLEFMPEDTIAGQIEGWLERYQGDFVCSKQLYREALGKSFADPSRWDLHNIREVMNEQKDWVPFNGVRYFRFYGKQRGWERCGNKEMGTKNEPNNIEQNRTSK
;
A
#
# COMPACT_ATOMS: atom_id res chain seq x y z
N MET A 1 19.08 2.71 -12.28
CA MET A 1 17.75 2.84 -12.96
C MET A 1 17.54 4.34 -13.17
N SER A 2 17.53 4.79 -14.40
CA SER A 2 17.52 6.23 -14.72
C SER A 2 16.16 6.89 -14.70
N GLU A 3 15.06 6.15 -14.75
CA GLU A 3 13.71 6.69 -14.61
C GLU A 3 12.78 5.67 -13.96
N MET A 4 12.04 6.09 -12.95
CA MET A 4 11.08 5.25 -12.25
C MET A 4 9.66 5.34 -12.81
N LEU A 5 9.49 5.79 -14.04
CA LEU A 5 8.18 5.97 -14.69
C LEU A 5 7.40 4.66 -14.97
N ALA A 6 8.02 3.49 -14.77
CA ALA A 6 7.40 2.20 -15.08
C ALA A 6 6.48 1.64 -13.98
N THR A 7 6.19 2.40 -12.93
CA THR A 7 5.48 1.89 -11.74
C THR A 7 3.95 1.96 -11.81
N SER A 8 3.38 2.38 -12.91
CA SER A 8 1.94 2.68 -13.00
C SER A 8 1.01 1.46 -13.12
N SER A 9 1.52 0.26 -13.41
CA SER A 9 0.68 -0.94 -13.48
C SER A 9 0.83 -1.83 -12.23
N ALA A 10 -0.27 -2.41 -11.74
CA ALA A 10 -0.26 -3.27 -10.55
C ALA A 10 0.73 -4.45 -10.69
N LYS A 11 0.88 -5.01 -11.89
CA LYS A 11 1.83 -6.09 -12.16
C LYS A 11 3.28 -5.64 -12.04
N SER A 12 3.63 -4.46 -12.58
CA SER A 12 4.99 -3.92 -12.49
C SER A 12 5.36 -3.54 -11.04
N ILE A 13 4.40 -3.10 -10.23
CA ILE A 13 4.61 -2.80 -8.82
C ILE A 13 5.03 -4.05 -8.04
N GLU A 14 4.32 -5.16 -8.21
CA GLU A 14 4.65 -6.43 -7.55
C GLU A 14 6.01 -6.99 -8.01
N GLU A 15 6.32 -6.87 -9.29
CA GLU A 15 7.62 -7.25 -9.84
C GLU A 15 8.75 -6.42 -9.24
N ILE A 16 8.58 -5.09 -9.13
CA ILE A 16 9.54 -4.19 -8.50
C ILE A 16 9.70 -4.51 -7.01
N ARG A 17 8.61 -4.72 -6.28
CA ARG A 17 8.64 -5.10 -4.87
C ARG A 17 9.37 -6.42 -4.66
N SER A 18 9.07 -7.42 -5.47
CA SER A 18 9.75 -8.71 -5.46
C SER A 18 11.24 -8.55 -5.77
N PHE A 19 11.57 -7.76 -6.79
CA PHE A 19 12.94 -7.48 -7.19
C PHE A 19 13.73 -6.79 -6.07
N ILE A 20 13.19 -5.71 -5.48
CA ILE A 20 13.87 -4.97 -4.40
C ILE A 20 14.04 -5.85 -3.15
N SER A 21 13.07 -6.72 -2.84
CA SER A 21 13.10 -7.56 -1.64
C SER A 21 13.97 -8.81 -1.76
N ARG A 22 14.47 -9.10 -2.94
CA ARG A 22 15.27 -10.31 -3.18
C ARG A 22 16.61 -10.20 -2.45
N GLN A 23 16.91 -11.19 -1.61
CA GLN A 23 18.13 -11.20 -0.80
C GLN A 23 19.32 -11.85 -1.51
N LYS A 24 19.07 -12.65 -2.54
CA LYS A 24 20.10 -13.36 -3.30
C LYS A 24 19.76 -13.38 -4.79
N GLU A 25 20.81 -13.45 -5.60
CA GLU A 25 20.72 -13.68 -7.03
C GLU A 25 21.34 -15.02 -7.37
N THR A 26 20.68 -15.77 -8.23
CA THR A 26 21.18 -17.05 -8.71
C THR A 26 21.61 -16.89 -10.15
N TYR A 27 22.91 -16.87 -10.40
CA TYR A 27 23.42 -16.77 -11.76
C TYR A 27 24.74 -17.53 -11.92
N ARG A 28 25.06 -17.83 -13.17
CA ARG A 28 26.31 -18.48 -13.58
C ARG A 28 27.23 -17.42 -14.14
N THR A 29 28.40 -17.24 -13.53
CA THR A 29 29.49 -16.45 -14.13
C THR A 29 30.10 -17.20 -15.30
N PRO A 30 30.65 -16.50 -16.31
CA PRO A 30 31.42 -17.14 -17.37
C PRO A 30 32.48 -18.06 -16.77
N TYR A 31 32.60 -19.26 -17.35
CA TYR A 31 33.53 -20.32 -16.92
C TYR A 31 33.20 -21.08 -15.62
N GLU A 32 32.10 -20.75 -14.91
CA GLU A 32 31.62 -21.60 -13.82
C GLU A 32 30.77 -22.77 -14.37
N ALA A 33 30.90 -23.95 -13.80
CA ALA A 33 30.16 -25.13 -14.25
C ALA A 33 28.67 -25.07 -13.90
N GLN A 34 28.31 -24.44 -12.77
CA GLN A 34 26.95 -24.40 -12.28
C GLN A 34 26.58 -22.99 -11.77
N PRO A 35 25.28 -22.61 -11.81
CA PRO A 35 24.81 -21.39 -11.19
C PRO A 35 25.00 -21.45 -9.66
N LYS A 36 25.39 -20.33 -9.06
CA LYS A 36 25.54 -20.18 -7.61
C LYS A 36 24.66 -19.07 -7.08
N ASP A 37 24.20 -19.27 -5.86
CA ASP A 37 23.50 -18.25 -5.08
C ASP A 37 24.51 -17.21 -4.57
N ARG A 38 24.28 -15.95 -4.89
CA ARG A 38 25.12 -14.82 -4.45
C ARG A 38 24.27 -13.86 -3.62
N PRO A 39 24.63 -13.59 -2.36
CA PRO A 39 23.93 -12.59 -1.56
C PRO A 39 23.96 -11.24 -2.24
N ARG A 40 22.82 -10.54 -2.23
CA ARG A 40 22.72 -9.19 -2.78
C ARG A 40 23.29 -8.20 -1.77
N GLN A 41 24.28 -7.41 -2.20
CA GLN A 41 24.98 -6.41 -1.38
C GLN A 41 24.90 -5.05 -2.06
N CYS A 42 23.67 -4.57 -2.30
CA CYS A 42 23.44 -3.28 -2.96
C CYS A 42 22.16 -2.64 -2.47
N VAL A 43 22.07 -1.33 -2.65
CA VAL A 43 20.84 -0.54 -2.60
C VAL A 43 20.50 -0.06 -4.00
N PHE A 44 19.21 0.24 -4.22
CA PHE A 44 18.74 0.76 -5.50
C PHE A 44 18.45 2.25 -5.36
N GLY A 45 18.95 3.04 -6.28
CA GLY A 45 18.59 4.44 -6.45
C GLY A 45 17.95 4.63 -7.81
N GLY A 46 17.04 5.56 -7.91
CA GLY A 46 16.40 5.98 -9.15
C GLY A 46 16.00 7.44 -9.07
N THR A 47 15.79 8.06 -10.20
CA THR A 47 15.33 9.44 -10.34
C THR A 47 13.93 9.47 -10.95
N ALA A 48 13.13 10.46 -10.61
CA ALA A 48 11.85 10.73 -11.21
C ALA A 48 11.68 12.24 -11.38
N ASN A 49 11.08 12.65 -12.49
CA ASN A 49 10.75 14.04 -12.79
C ASN A 49 9.29 14.38 -12.37
N SER A 50 8.53 13.36 -11.98
CA SER A 50 7.15 13.50 -11.51
C SER A 50 7.09 13.32 -9.99
N THR A 51 6.15 14.00 -9.35
CA THR A 51 5.89 13.88 -7.91
C THR A 51 4.95 12.73 -7.56
N ASP A 52 4.36 12.06 -8.54
CA ASP A 52 3.42 10.93 -8.38
C ASP A 52 4.02 9.58 -8.84
N PHE A 53 5.31 9.38 -8.60
CA PHE A 53 6.03 8.19 -9.07
C PHE A 53 5.88 6.97 -8.16
N LEU A 54 5.43 7.13 -6.92
CA LEU A 54 5.18 6.00 -6.04
C LEU A 54 3.88 5.28 -6.43
N PRO A 55 3.84 3.95 -6.31
CA PRO A 55 2.61 3.23 -6.51
C PRO A 55 1.57 3.59 -5.45
N LEU A 56 0.30 3.61 -5.83
CA LEU A 56 -0.79 3.68 -4.87
C LEU A 56 -0.78 2.39 -4.02
N ASP A 57 -0.27 2.49 -2.81
CA ASP A 57 -0.17 1.39 -1.85
C ASP A 57 -0.67 1.84 -0.49
N ARG A 58 -1.90 1.46 -0.14
CA ARG A 58 -2.53 1.78 1.15
C ARG A 58 -1.82 1.11 2.32
N ALA A 59 -1.19 -0.05 2.10
CA ALA A 59 -0.36 -0.72 3.11
C ALA A 59 0.99 0.00 3.37
N GLY A 60 1.31 0.99 2.55
CA GLY A 60 2.49 1.86 2.66
C GLY A 60 3.69 1.41 1.83
N ASN A 61 4.38 2.40 1.31
CA ASN A 61 5.55 2.26 0.42
C ASN A 61 6.86 2.04 1.20
N ARG A 62 6.87 1.15 2.20
CA ARG A 62 7.99 0.94 3.15
C ARG A 62 9.36 0.64 2.52
N ARG A 63 9.39 0.30 1.23
CA ARG A 63 10.64 0.00 0.48
C ARG A 63 11.18 1.20 -0.25
N PHE A 64 10.43 2.29 -0.29
CA PHE A 64 10.80 3.49 -1.02
C PHE A 64 11.10 4.61 -0.04
N LEU A 65 12.22 5.27 -0.27
CA LEU A 65 12.65 6.43 0.48
C LEU A 65 12.74 7.61 -0.50
N PRO A 66 11.63 8.33 -0.75
CA PRO A 66 11.66 9.49 -1.62
C PRO A 66 12.46 10.63 -0.98
N VAL A 67 13.29 11.27 -1.79
CA VAL A 67 14.10 12.42 -1.39
C VAL A 67 13.89 13.52 -2.42
N MET A 68 13.37 14.67 -1.98
CA MET A 68 13.27 15.86 -2.83
C MET A 68 14.65 16.46 -3.03
N VAL A 69 15.02 16.67 -4.30
CA VAL A 69 16.27 17.33 -4.67
C VAL A 69 16.01 18.80 -4.96
N HIS A 70 16.83 19.67 -4.40
CA HIS A 70 16.75 21.12 -4.55
C HIS A 70 18.06 21.63 -5.21
N PRO A 71 18.11 21.74 -6.55
CA PRO A 71 19.32 22.17 -7.26
C PRO A 71 19.78 23.57 -6.85
N ASP A 72 18.84 24.45 -6.51
CA ASP A 72 19.07 25.82 -6.04
C ASP A 72 19.84 25.90 -4.70
N ARG A 73 19.88 24.79 -3.95
CA ARG A 73 20.59 24.69 -2.67
C ARG A 73 21.94 23.95 -2.79
N ALA A 74 22.32 23.57 -4.00
CA ALA A 74 23.59 22.88 -4.20
C ALA A 74 24.77 23.82 -3.95
N GLU A 75 25.61 23.48 -2.99
CA GLU A 75 26.83 24.22 -2.68
C GLU A 75 27.96 23.86 -3.64
N VAL A 76 27.94 22.65 -4.18
CA VAL A 76 28.95 22.12 -5.12
C VAL A 76 28.25 21.58 -6.36
N HIS A 77 28.61 22.12 -7.51
CA HIS A 77 28.13 21.62 -8.79
C HIS A 77 29.12 20.60 -9.36
N ILE A 78 28.77 19.32 -9.31
CA ILE A 78 29.63 18.18 -9.65
C ILE A 78 30.28 18.31 -11.04
N LEU A 79 29.58 18.95 -12.00
CA LEU A 79 30.07 19.11 -13.38
C LEU A 79 30.89 20.38 -13.60
N GLU A 80 30.87 21.33 -12.66
CA GLU A 80 31.60 22.61 -12.79
C GLU A 80 33.03 22.55 -12.19
N ASP A 81 33.16 21.83 -11.05
CA ASP A 81 34.46 21.61 -10.42
C ASP A 81 34.65 20.14 -10.05
N GLU A 82 35.29 19.39 -10.94
CA GLU A 82 35.55 17.96 -10.75
C GLU A 82 36.49 17.69 -9.56
N ALA A 83 37.49 18.55 -9.34
CA ALA A 83 38.47 18.33 -8.28
C ALA A 83 37.84 18.54 -6.89
N ALA A 84 37.09 19.61 -6.70
CA ALA A 84 36.35 19.87 -5.47
C ALA A 84 35.28 18.78 -5.21
N SER A 85 34.58 18.34 -6.24
CA SER A 85 33.58 17.28 -6.15
C SER A 85 34.17 15.92 -5.74
N ARG A 86 35.33 15.56 -6.29
CA ARG A 86 36.06 14.33 -5.90
C ARG A 86 36.50 14.37 -4.44
N LEU A 87 37.02 15.52 -4.00
CA LEU A 87 37.41 15.71 -2.60
C LEU A 87 36.19 15.57 -1.66
N TYR A 88 35.11 16.25 -1.99
CA TYR A 88 33.87 16.20 -1.21
C TYR A 88 33.32 14.77 -1.10
N LEU A 89 33.19 14.07 -2.22
CA LEU A 89 32.71 12.67 -2.23
C LEU A 89 33.65 11.72 -1.47
N SER A 90 34.96 11.93 -1.56
CA SER A 90 35.94 11.14 -0.81
C SER A 90 35.79 11.34 0.69
N GLN A 91 35.51 12.56 1.14
CA GLN A 91 35.26 12.89 2.53
C GLN A 91 33.93 12.25 3.03
N LEU A 92 32.85 12.31 2.23
CA LEU A 92 31.60 11.64 2.55
C LEU A 92 31.79 10.13 2.72
N TRP A 93 32.53 9.49 1.82
CA TRP A 93 32.84 8.08 1.94
C TRP A 93 33.68 7.73 3.17
N ALA A 94 34.66 8.58 3.51
CA ALA A 94 35.47 8.39 4.70
C ALA A 94 34.65 8.48 5.98
N GLU A 95 33.72 9.42 6.06
CA GLU A 95 32.77 9.57 7.16
C GLU A 95 31.82 8.36 7.26
N ALA A 96 31.21 7.96 6.16
CA ALA A 96 30.34 6.77 6.11
C ALA A 96 31.09 5.50 6.53
N MET A 97 32.34 5.33 6.10
CA MET A 97 33.20 4.21 6.49
C MET A 97 33.57 4.25 7.97
N THR A 98 33.72 5.42 8.55
CA THR A 98 34.00 5.57 9.99
C THR A 98 32.77 5.10 10.78
N LEU A 99 31.55 5.58 10.43
CA LEU A 99 30.30 5.14 11.05
C LEU A 99 30.11 3.62 10.90
N TYR A 100 30.40 3.08 9.73
CA TYR A 100 30.28 1.63 9.49
C TYR A 100 31.24 0.83 10.38
N LYS A 101 32.49 1.26 10.54
CA LYS A 101 33.50 0.56 11.35
C LYS A 101 33.26 0.68 12.86
N THR A 102 32.73 1.80 13.32
CA THR A 102 32.37 1.98 14.73
C THR A 102 31.15 1.19 15.13
N GLY A 103 30.29 0.80 14.15
CA GLY A 103 29.03 0.13 14.42
C GLY A 103 27.97 1.02 15.07
N ASP A 104 28.22 2.32 15.18
CA ASP A 104 27.34 3.29 15.82
C ASP A 104 26.27 3.80 14.84
N TYR A 105 25.52 2.87 14.26
CA TYR A 105 24.42 3.18 13.36
C TYR A 105 23.27 2.19 13.52
N SER A 106 22.08 2.62 13.16
CA SER A 106 20.88 1.78 13.15
C SER A 106 20.25 1.77 11.77
N MET A 107 19.93 0.58 11.27
CA MET A 107 19.14 0.41 10.05
C MET A 107 17.64 0.61 10.27
N LYS A 108 17.23 0.91 11.51
CA LYS A 108 15.83 1.18 11.86
C LYS A 108 15.67 2.67 12.11
N PHE A 109 14.75 3.28 11.41
CA PHE A 109 14.35 4.66 11.67
C PHE A 109 13.66 4.81 13.01
N SER A 110 13.89 5.93 13.69
CA SER A 110 13.12 6.29 14.88
C SER A 110 11.63 6.47 14.54
N PRO A 111 10.72 6.32 15.50
CA PRO A 111 9.28 6.52 15.26
C PRO A 111 8.94 7.90 14.66
N ALA A 112 9.67 8.94 15.05
CA ALA A 112 9.51 10.29 14.51
C ALA A 112 9.86 10.34 13.01
N VAL A 113 11.00 9.77 12.62
CA VAL A 113 11.43 9.70 11.21
C VAL A 113 10.48 8.82 10.39
N GLN A 114 9.99 7.71 10.96
CA GLN A 114 8.99 6.88 10.28
C GLN A 114 7.68 7.64 9.99
N LYS A 115 7.24 8.49 10.93
CA LYS A 115 6.05 9.33 10.72
C LYS A 115 6.29 10.37 9.63
N GLN A 116 7.44 11.05 9.64
CA GLN A 116 7.82 11.99 8.58
C GLN A 116 7.90 11.31 7.23
N LEU A 117 8.53 10.13 7.16
CA LEU A 117 8.64 9.37 5.92
C LEU A 117 7.26 9.02 5.35
N LYS A 118 6.30 8.62 6.18
CA LYS A 118 4.93 8.39 5.72
C LYS A 118 4.29 9.64 5.10
N THR A 119 4.46 10.80 5.72
CA THR A 119 3.95 12.06 5.17
C THR A 119 4.57 12.34 3.80
N VAL A 120 5.89 12.24 3.69
CA VAL A 120 6.58 12.43 2.42
C VAL A 120 6.14 11.41 1.37
N GLN A 121 5.99 10.14 1.74
CA GLN A 121 5.52 9.11 0.81
C GLN A 121 4.12 9.42 0.26
N LEU A 122 3.22 9.99 1.06
CA LEU A 122 1.88 10.40 0.59
C LEU A 122 1.96 11.53 -0.45
N GLU A 123 2.89 12.47 -0.31
CA GLU A 123 3.10 13.56 -1.27
C GLU A 123 3.57 13.05 -2.64
N PHE A 124 4.22 11.87 -2.68
CA PHE A 124 4.73 11.24 -3.89
C PHE A 124 3.82 10.11 -4.43
N MET A 125 2.65 9.89 -3.82
CA MET A 125 1.65 8.94 -4.30
C MET A 125 0.59 9.65 -5.15
N PRO A 126 0.04 8.98 -6.18
CA PRO A 126 -1.10 9.50 -6.90
C PRO A 126 -2.33 9.60 -5.98
N GLU A 127 -3.26 10.50 -6.33
CA GLU A 127 -4.51 10.64 -5.61
C GLU A 127 -5.35 9.37 -5.66
N ASP A 128 -5.84 8.95 -4.50
CA ASP A 128 -6.75 7.80 -4.38
C ASP A 128 -8.21 8.21 -4.62
N THR A 129 -8.56 8.36 -5.89
CA THR A 129 -9.91 8.75 -6.30
C THR A 129 -10.99 7.75 -5.87
N ILE A 130 -10.64 6.45 -5.78
CA ILE A 130 -11.56 5.39 -5.33
C ILE A 130 -11.88 5.57 -3.84
N ALA A 131 -10.87 5.84 -3.01
CA ALA A 131 -11.08 6.12 -1.59
C ALA A 131 -11.96 7.36 -1.41
N GLY A 132 -11.62 8.47 -2.06
CA GLY A 132 -12.39 9.71 -1.96
C GLY A 132 -13.86 9.56 -2.40
N GLN A 133 -14.14 8.78 -3.45
CA GLN A 133 -15.51 8.52 -3.88
C GLN A 133 -16.29 7.67 -2.86
N ILE A 134 -15.66 6.63 -2.31
CA ILE A 134 -16.29 5.77 -1.29
C ILE A 134 -16.53 6.56 -0.01
N GLU A 135 -15.55 7.32 0.47
CA GLU A 135 -15.66 8.16 1.68
C GLU A 135 -16.78 9.18 1.55
N GLY A 136 -16.78 9.97 0.46
CA GLY A 136 -17.83 10.95 0.23
C GLY A 136 -19.22 10.36 0.03
N TRP A 137 -19.33 9.08 -0.39
CA TRP A 137 -20.60 8.38 -0.42
C TRP A 137 -21.01 7.88 0.98
N LEU A 138 -20.07 7.32 1.76
CA LEU A 138 -20.32 6.82 3.12
C LEU A 138 -20.77 7.91 4.08
N GLU A 139 -20.25 9.13 3.95
CA GLU A 139 -20.67 10.29 4.74
C GLU A 139 -22.16 10.62 4.58
N ARG A 140 -22.69 10.42 3.37
CA ARG A 140 -24.11 10.69 3.05
C ARG A 140 -25.00 9.47 3.27
N TYR A 141 -24.40 8.29 3.42
CA TYR A 141 -25.16 7.05 3.57
C TYR A 141 -25.72 6.89 4.98
N GLN A 142 -27.04 6.72 5.08
CA GLN A 142 -27.76 6.63 6.36
C GLN A 142 -27.94 5.19 6.87
N GLY A 143 -27.55 4.20 6.09
CA GLY A 143 -27.70 2.80 6.48
C GLY A 143 -26.59 2.32 7.40
N ASP A 144 -26.87 1.25 8.14
CA ASP A 144 -25.94 0.64 9.10
C ASP A 144 -25.05 -0.43 8.47
N PHE A 145 -25.40 -0.92 7.29
CA PHE A 145 -24.73 -2.02 6.62
C PHE A 145 -24.47 -1.69 5.16
N VAL A 146 -23.28 -2.05 4.69
CA VAL A 146 -22.88 -1.87 3.30
C VAL A 146 -22.13 -3.10 2.79
N CYS A 147 -22.27 -3.41 1.50
CA CYS A 147 -21.51 -4.48 0.86
C CYS A 147 -20.66 -3.96 -0.32
N SER A 148 -19.65 -4.73 -0.72
CA SER A 148 -18.76 -4.34 -1.80
C SER A 148 -19.50 -4.08 -3.12
N LYS A 149 -20.53 -4.84 -3.44
CA LYS A 149 -21.30 -4.67 -4.68
C LYS A 149 -22.13 -3.38 -4.67
N GLN A 150 -22.60 -2.97 -3.48
CA GLN A 150 -23.29 -1.70 -3.29
C GLN A 150 -22.32 -0.52 -3.49
N LEU A 151 -21.16 -0.54 -2.84
CA LEU A 151 -20.12 0.48 -3.02
C LEU A 151 -19.68 0.60 -4.48
N TYR A 152 -19.48 -0.53 -5.16
CA TYR A 152 -19.11 -0.55 -6.57
C TYR A 152 -20.15 0.15 -7.46
N ARG A 153 -21.43 -0.11 -7.22
CA ARG A 153 -22.51 0.45 -8.06
C ARG A 153 -22.91 1.86 -7.66
N GLU A 154 -23.02 2.13 -6.37
CA GLU A 154 -23.59 3.38 -5.88
C GLU A 154 -22.50 4.43 -5.59
N ALA A 155 -21.38 4.06 -4.97
CA ALA A 155 -20.29 4.99 -4.67
C ALA A 155 -19.42 5.25 -5.91
N LEU A 156 -19.04 4.20 -6.65
CA LEU A 156 -18.19 4.33 -7.83
C LEU A 156 -18.95 4.52 -9.15
N GLY A 157 -20.30 4.54 -9.11
CA GLY A 157 -21.13 4.78 -10.30
C GLY A 157 -21.07 3.71 -11.38
N LYS A 158 -20.53 2.51 -11.11
CA LYS A 158 -20.32 1.44 -12.09
C LYS A 158 -21.54 0.50 -12.18
N SER A 159 -22.70 1.02 -12.61
CA SER A 159 -23.99 0.34 -12.56
C SER A 159 -24.13 -0.84 -13.53
N PHE A 160 -23.41 -0.86 -14.65
CA PHE A 160 -23.63 -1.77 -15.76
C PHE A 160 -22.72 -3.01 -15.79
N ALA A 161 -21.76 -3.11 -14.90
CA ALA A 161 -20.83 -4.24 -14.83
C ALA A 161 -20.80 -4.88 -13.47
N ASP A 162 -20.46 -6.16 -13.40
CA ASP A 162 -20.13 -6.80 -12.13
C ASP A 162 -18.68 -6.47 -11.74
N PRO A 163 -18.39 -6.26 -10.44
CA PRO A 163 -17.06 -5.92 -9.97
C PRO A 163 -16.06 -7.03 -10.28
N SER A 164 -14.91 -6.66 -10.83
CA SER A 164 -13.77 -7.56 -11.01
C SER A 164 -13.15 -7.92 -9.64
N ARG A 165 -12.26 -8.92 -9.62
CA ARG A 165 -11.50 -9.26 -8.39
C ARG A 165 -10.65 -8.09 -7.91
N TRP A 166 -10.14 -7.28 -8.82
CA TRP A 166 -9.36 -6.09 -8.52
C TRP A 166 -10.22 -4.99 -7.89
N ASP A 167 -11.42 -4.73 -8.43
CA ASP A 167 -12.36 -3.78 -7.85
C ASP A 167 -12.74 -4.18 -6.41
N LEU A 168 -13.07 -5.46 -6.20
CA LEU A 168 -13.41 -5.98 -4.87
C LEU A 168 -12.25 -5.88 -3.87
N HIS A 169 -11.02 -6.07 -4.35
CA HIS A 169 -9.82 -5.91 -3.52
C HIS A 169 -9.65 -4.46 -3.09
N ASN A 170 -9.70 -3.52 -4.03
CA ASN A 170 -9.56 -2.09 -3.73
C ASN A 170 -10.65 -1.57 -2.79
N ILE A 171 -11.91 -1.94 -3.02
CA ILE A 171 -13.01 -1.57 -2.12
C ILE A 171 -12.75 -2.09 -0.71
N ARG A 172 -12.27 -3.35 -0.59
CA ARG A 172 -11.96 -3.94 0.72
C ARG A 172 -10.81 -3.18 1.41
N GLU A 173 -9.78 -2.81 0.68
CA GLU A 173 -8.66 -2.06 1.22
C GLU A 173 -9.10 -0.70 1.75
N VAL A 174 -9.89 0.07 0.96
CA VAL A 174 -10.46 1.33 1.40
C VAL A 174 -11.31 1.15 2.66
N MET A 175 -12.18 0.14 2.68
CA MET A 175 -13.06 -0.09 3.82
C MET A 175 -12.32 -0.54 5.09
N ASN A 176 -11.18 -1.20 4.96
CA ASN A 176 -10.35 -1.60 6.11
C ASN A 176 -9.67 -0.39 6.79
N GLU A 177 -9.51 0.72 6.07
CA GLU A 177 -8.97 1.97 6.60
C GLU A 177 -10.03 2.84 7.29
N GLN A 178 -11.32 2.57 7.02
CA GLN A 178 -12.43 3.31 7.61
C GLN A 178 -12.58 2.97 9.10
N LYS A 179 -12.51 3.99 9.96
CA LYS A 179 -12.61 3.81 11.43
C LYS A 179 -14.03 3.53 11.90
N ASP A 180 -15.00 4.04 11.15
CA ASP A 180 -16.42 3.97 11.51
C ASP A 180 -17.13 2.73 10.95
N TRP A 181 -16.42 1.89 10.23
CA TRP A 181 -16.95 0.68 9.61
C TRP A 181 -16.09 -0.54 9.93
N VAL A 182 -16.74 -1.60 10.39
CA VAL A 182 -16.08 -2.88 10.71
C VAL A 182 -16.70 -4.02 9.91
N PRO A 183 -15.91 -5.01 9.46
CA PRO A 183 -16.47 -6.17 8.78
C PRO A 183 -17.35 -6.97 9.74
N PHE A 184 -18.57 -7.30 9.33
CA PHE A 184 -19.43 -8.21 10.08
C PHE A 184 -19.16 -9.68 9.73
N ASN A 185 -19.49 -10.58 10.66
CA ASN A 185 -19.31 -12.01 10.46
C ASN A 185 -20.43 -12.60 9.59
N GLY A 186 -20.06 -13.49 8.66
CA GLY A 186 -21.01 -14.23 7.83
C GLY A 186 -21.45 -13.47 6.58
N VAL A 187 -22.69 -13.69 6.17
CA VAL A 187 -23.32 -13.06 5.00
C VAL A 187 -24.67 -12.47 5.39
N ARG A 188 -25.02 -11.33 4.80
CA ARG A 188 -26.28 -10.64 4.99
C ARG A 188 -26.99 -10.47 3.65
N TYR A 189 -28.33 -10.46 3.67
CA TYR A 189 -29.13 -10.20 2.47
C TYR A 189 -29.26 -8.68 2.26
N PHE A 190 -28.84 -8.21 1.11
CA PHE A 190 -29.01 -6.83 0.62
C PHE A 190 -30.07 -6.84 -0.48
N ARG A 191 -31.07 -5.98 -0.37
CA ARG A 191 -32.29 -5.99 -1.20
C ARG A 191 -32.02 -6.09 -2.71
N PHE A 192 -30.99 -5.39 -3.21
CA PHE A 192 -30.66 -5.35 -4.65
C PHE A 192 -29.39 -6.13 -5.01
N TYR A 193 -28.66 -6.66 -4.01
CA TYR A 193 -27.33 -7.24 -4.20
C TYR A 193 -27.23 -8.70 -3.74
N GLY A 194 -28.34 -9.25 -3.19
CA GLY A 194 -28.40 -10.62 -2.71
C GLY A 194 -27.60 -10.84 -1.42
N LYS A 195 -27.19 -12.09 -1.16
CA LYS A 195 -26.40 -12.45 0.03
C LYS A 195 -24.95 -12.06 -0.18
N GLN A 196 -24.44 -11.13 0.62
CA GLN A 196 -23.08 -10.58 0.53
C GLN A 196 -22.41 -10.52 1.91
N ARG A 197 -21.06 -10.54 1.91
CA ARG A 197 -20.25 -10.05 3.03
C ARG A 197 -20.15 -8.54 2.92
N GLY A 198 -19.85 -7.86 4.04
CA GLY A 198 -19.72 -6.40 4.03
C GLY A 198 -19.30 -5.88 5.38
N TRP A 199 -19.66 -4.65 5.63
CA TRP A 199 -19.30 -3.89 6.83
C TRP A 199 -20.53 -3.34 7.51
N GLU A 200 -20.43 -3.18 8.83
CA GLU A 200 -21.41 -2.52 9.67
C GLU A 200 -20.81 -1.26 10.29
N ARG A 201 -21.64 -0.26 10.55
CA ARG A 201 -21.21 1.00 11.17
C ARG A 201 -20.86 0.77 12.65
N CYS A 202 -19.70 1.29 13.10
CA CYS A 202 -19.30 1.25 14.50
C CYS A 202 -20.29 2.08 15.33
N GLY A 203 -20.94 1.48 16.29
CA GLY A 203 -21.96 2.13 17.15
C GLY A 203 -23.21 1.27 17.35
N ASN A 204 -23.46 0.28 16.50
CA ASN A 204 -24.62 -0.61 16.59
C ASN A 204 -24.40 -1.87 17.45
N LYS A 205 -23.40 -1.91 18.32
CA LYS A 205 -23.12 -3.08 19.18
C LYS A 205 -24.10 -3.31 20.32
N GLU A 206 -25.12 -2.47 20.51
CA GLU A 206 -26.07 -2.61 21.63
C GLU A 206 -27.43 -3.23 21.28
N MET A 207 -27.69 -3.67 20.05
CA MET A 207 -28.94 -4.40 19.73
C MET A 207 -28.68 -5.67 18.91
N GLY A 208 -27.83 -6.53 19.40
CA GLY A 208 -27.64 -7.89 18.89
C GLY A 208 -28.60 -8.86 19.58
N THR A 209 -29.81 -8.82 19.19
CA THR A 209 -30.89 -9.74 19.34
C THR A 209 -30.52 -11.18 19.60
N LYS A 210 -31.05 -11.67 20.71
CA LYS A 210 -31.43 -13.05 20.91
C LYS A 210 -32.27 -13.55 19.72
N ASN A 211 -31.73 -14.43 18.90
CA ASN A 211 -32.52 -15.31 18.08
C ASN A 211 -33.13 -16.37 19.00
N GLU A 212 -34.39 -16.19 19.39
CA GLU A 212 -35.21 -17.28 19.91
C GLU A 212 -35.39 -18.32 18.79
N PRO A 213 -35.15 -19.61 19.07
CA PRO A 213 -35.53 -20.68 18.15
C PRO A 213 -37.06 -20.81 18.15
N ASN A 214 -37.69 -20.55 17.02
CA ASN A 214 -39.08 -20.91 16.78
C ASN A 214 -39.25 -22.42 16.94
N ASN A 215 -39.77 -22.80 18.11
CA ASN A 215 -40.32 -24.10 18.40
C ASN A 215 -41.65 -24.24 17.64
N ILE A 216 -41.62 -24.89 16.50
CA ILE A 216 -42.85 -25.43 15.89
C ILE A 216 -43.05 -26.80 16.50
N GLU A 217 -43.77 -26.82 17.62
CA GLU A 217 -44.30 -28.03 18.19
C GLU A 217 -45.36 -28.63 17.28
N GLN A 218 -45.15 -29.89 17.00
CA GLN A 218 -46.04 -30.82 16.32
C GLN A 218 -47.37 -30.94 17.05
N ASN A 219 -48.48 -30.67 16.38
CA ASN A 219 -49.77 -31.23 16.72
C ASN A 219 -50.15 -32.26 15.66
N ARG A 220 -49.70 -33.51 15.91
CA ARG A 220 -50.37 -34.72 15.40
C ARG A 220 -51.10 -35.33 16.56
N THR A 221 -52.43 -35.21 16.61
CA THR A 221 -53.28 -36.18 17.25
C THR A 221 -54.62 -36.26 16.51
N SER A 222 -54.85 -37.46 16.05
CA SER A 222 -56.18 -38.20 16.03
C SER A 222 -57.23 -37.73 15.03
N LYS A 223 -57.36 -38.37 13.96
CA LYS A 223 -58.39 -39.40 13.72
C LYS A 223 -58.14 -40.07 12.38
#